data_1c3cfe1cca8521085faca9e58ea47dd2
#
_entry.id   1c3cfe1cca8521085faca9e58ea47dd2
#
_cell.length_a   1.000
_cell.length_b   1.000
_cell.length_c   1.000
_cell.angle_alpha   90.00
_cell.angle_beta   90.00
_cell.angle_gamma   90.00
#
_symmetry.space_group_name_H-M   'P 1'
#
loop_
_entity.id
_entity.type
_entity.pdbx_description
1 polymer ?
#
loop_
_entity_poly.entity_id
_entity_poly.type
_entity_poly.pdbx_seq_one_letter_code
_entity_poly.pdbx_strand_id
1 'polypeptide(L)'
;MTECPPHGFAKKRLAMILAGGVAGVIVGLAGVYGIAALTGNAGGLAASDAACRPAVELARKLGPLVRGEVAAVNVAKSPLKVPNLAFRDAGGKPLSLEHWRGRTVLLNLWATWCVPCRKEMPALDALEQRLGGPSFDVVAINIDTRDPDKPKAFLKEISVEKLAYYADPDAKAFQDLKSVGRAFGMPTTLLVDPQGCEIGTIAGPAEWASDDAVKLVQAAIKQ
;
A
#
# COMPACT_ATOMS: atom_id res chain seq x y z
N MET A 1 -50.07 -14.63 -70.09
CA MET A 1 -48.78 -15.35 -69.94
C MET A 1 -47.80 -14.32 -69.38
N THR A 2 -47.59 -14.36 -68.09
CA THR A 2 -46.71 -13.43 -67.36
C THR A 2 -45.58 -14.27 -66.71
N GLU A 3 -44.38 -14.11 -67.29
CA GLU A 3 -43.17 -14.75 -66.79
C GLU A 3 -42.68 -14.13 -65.49
N CYS A 4 -42.25 -14.97 -64.56
CA CYS A 4 -41.71 -14.61 -63.27
C CYS A 4 -40.18 -14.40 -63.41
N PRO A 5 -39.56 -13.34 -62.85
CA PRO A 5 -38.11 -13.11 -62.97
C PRO A 5 -37.31 -13.99 -61.94
N PRO A 6 -36.02 -14.31 -62.25
CA PRO A 6 -35.27 -15.31 -61.50
C PRO A 6 -34.69 -14.83 -60.18
N HIS A 7 -34.69 -15.73 -59.16
CA HIS A 7 -34.25 -15.58 -57.78
C HIS A 7 -32.71 -15.45 -57.60
N GLY A 8 -32.02 -14.60 -58.38
CA GLY A 8 -30.54 -14.49 -58.31
C GLY A 8 -30.00 -13.43 -57.31
N PHE A 9 -30.82 -12.46 -56.90
CA PHE A 9 -30.37 -11.27 -56.16
C PHE A 9 -30.22 -11.47 -54.65
N ALA A 10 -30.95 -12.43 -54.05
CA ALA A 10 -30.95 -12.63 -52.59
C ALA A 10 -29.64 -13.23 -52.07
N LYS A 11 -29.04 -14.19 -52.82
CA LYS A 11 -27.78 -14.86 -52.38
C LYS A 11 -26.56 -13.95 -52.38
N LYS A 12 -26.44 -12.97 -53.30
CA LYS A 12 -25.34 -12.04 -53.33
C LYS A 12 -25.39 -11.01 -52.19
N ARG A 13 -26.58 -10.56 -51.78
CA ARG A 13 -26.76 -9.63 -50.67
C ARG A 13 -26.48 -10.27 -49.30
N LEU A 14 -26.86 -11.54 -49.12
CA LEU A 14 -26.57 -12.27 -47.90
C LEU A 14 -25.08 -12.52 -47.73
N ALA A 15 -24.37 -12.87 -48.80
CA ALA A 15 -22.89 -13.05 -48.75
C ALA A 15 -22.14 -11.78 -48.43
N MET A 16 -22.56 -10.58 -48.90
CA MET A 16 -21.98 -9.31 -48.57
C MET A 16 -22.20 -8.91 -47.11
N ILE A 17 -23.38 -9.18 -46.55
CA ILE A 17 -23.68 -8.88 -45.12
C ILE A 17 -22.85 -9.76 -44.17
N LEU A 18 -22.67 -11.05 -44.49
CA LEU A 18 -21.83 -11.94 -43.70
C LEU A 18 -20.35 -11.58 -43.78
N ALA A 19 -19.83 -11.19 -44.96
CA ALA A 19 -18.44 -10.77 -45.09
C ALA A 19 -18.15 -9.44 -44.36
N GLY A 20 -19.08 -8.48 -44.37
CA GLY A 20 -18.97 -7.21 -43.66
C GLY A 20 -19.03 -7.41 -42.11
N GLY A 21 -19.86 -8.33 -41.62
CA GLY A 21 -19.97 -8.64 -40.19
C GLY A 21 -18.69 -9.26 -39.62
N VAL A 22 -18.07 -10.21 -40.33
CA VAL A 22 -16.82 -10.87 -39.90
C VAL A 22 -15.64 -9.88 -39.91
N ALA A 23 -15.54 -9.02 -40.94
CA ALA A 23 -14.49 -7.99 -41.01
C ALA A 23 -14.63 -6.96 -39.86
N GLY A 24 -15.86 -6.54 -39.51
CA GLY A 24 -16.12 -5.62 -38.41
C GLY A 24 -15.74 -6.19 -37.04
N VAL A 25 -15.99 -7.48 -36.79
CA VAL A 25 -15.62 -8.17 -35.53
C VAL A 25 -14.10 -8.31 -35.42
N ILE A 26 -13.38 -8.63 -36.50
CA ILE A 26 -11.93 -8.77 -36.49
C ILE A 26 -11.25 -7.41 -36.25
N VAL A 27 -11.72 -6.33 -36.86
CA VAL A 27 -11.20 -4.95 -36.65
C VAL A 27 -11.54 -4.47 -35.23
N GLY A 28 -12.72 -4.78 -34.72
CA GLY A 28 -13.13 -4.46 -33.35
C GLY A 28 -12.28 -5.18 -32.29
N LEU A 29 -12.03 -6.47 -32.45
CA LEU A 29 -11.16 -7.24 -31.57
C LEU A 29 -9.70 -6.79 -31.64
N ALA A 30 -9.15 -6.52 -32.82
CA ALA A 30 -7.81 -5.99 -32.99
C ALA A 30 -7.66 -4.59 -32.37
N GLY A 31 -8.71 -3.75 -32.42
CA GLY A 31 -8.73 -2.44 -31.76
C GLY A 31 -8.71 -2.55 -30.24
N VAL A 32 -9.51 -3.44 -29.67
CA VAL A 32 -9.57 -3.63 -28.18
C VAL A 32 -8.28 -4.28 -27.67
N TYR A 33 -7.73 -5.29 -28.36
CA TYR A 33 -6.46 -5.91 -27.97
C TYR A 33 -5.24 -5.05 -28.28
N GLY A 34 -5.28 -4.22 -29.35
CA GLY A 34 -4.18 -3.33 -29.71
C GLY A 34 -4.04 -2.13 -28.76
N ILE A 35 -5.15 -1.59 -28.22
CA ILE A 35 -5.12 -0.46 -27.26
C ILE A 35 -4.55 -0.93 -25.90
N ALA A 36 -4.84 -2.16 -25.48
CA ALA A 36 -4.27 -2.71 -24.24
C ALA A 36 -2.73 -2.88 -24.29
N ALA A 37 -2.15 -3.04 -25.49
CA ALA A 37 -0.69 -3.15 -25.66
C ALA A 37 0.03 -1.79 -25.73
N LEU A 38 -0.70 -0.69 -25.96
CA LEU A 38 -0.13 0.67 -26.06
C LEU A 38 -0.23 1.49 -24.77
N THR A 39 -0.98 1.03 -23.76
CA THR A 39 -0.98 1.63 -22.42
C THR A 39 0.19 1.10 -21.61
N GLY A 40 1.37 1.65 -21.82
CA GLY A 40 2.66 1.27 -21.24
C GLY A 40 2.82 1.47 -19.72
N ASN A 41 1.74 1.38 -18.92
CA ASN A 41 1.80 1.50 -17.46
C ASN A 41 1.85 0.14 -16.72
N ALA A 42 1.57 -0.98 -17.40
CA ALA A 42 1.60 -2.30 -16.76
C ALA A 42 3.04 -2.80 -16.47
N GLY A 43 4.02 -2.37 -17.27
CA GLY A 43 5.40 -2.81 -17.13
C GLY A 43 6.13 -2.23 -15.91
N GLY A 44 5.82 -0.99 -15.54
CA GLY A 44 6.46 -0.30 -14.41
C GLY A 44 6.06 -0.88 -13.04
N LEU A 45 4.78 -1.15 -12.85
CA LEU A 45 4.26 -1.76 -11.61
C LEU A 45 4.75 -3.21 -11.46
N ALA A 46 4.67 -4.02 -12.51
CA ALA A 46 5.12 -5.41 -12.47
C ALA A 46 6.64 -5.54 -12.21
N ALA A 47 7.46 -4.61 -12.73
CA ALA A 47 8.90 -4.60 -12.49
C ALA A 47 9.24 -4.17 -11.05
N SER A 48 8.55 -3.16 -10.51
CA SER A 48 8.74 -2.72 -9.12
C SER A 48 8.32 -3.79 -8.13
N ASP A 49 7.23 -4.50 -8.40
CA ASP A 49 6.74 -5.58 -7.55
C ASP A 49 7.68 -6.80 -7.60
N ALA A 50 8.28 -7.11 -8.76
CA ALA A 50 9.26 -8.18 -8.87
C ALA A 50 10.49 -7.94 -7.97
N ALA A 51 10.93 -6.69 -7.81
CA ALA A 51 12.03 -6.32 -6.91
C ALA A 51 11.70 -6.60 -5.42
N CYS A 52 10.42 -6.71 -5.05
CA CYS A 52 9.96 -6.98 -3.69
C CYS A 52 9.82 -8.48 -3.35
N ARG A 53 10.23 -9.40 -4.21
CA ARG A 53 10.23 -10.85 -3.91
C ARG A 53 11.02 -11.21 -2.65
N PRO A 54 12.20 -10.62 -2.37
CA PRO A 54 12.93 -10.90 -1.13
C PRO A 54 12.12 -10.56 0.13
N ALA A 55 11.31 -9.50 0.11
CA ALA A 55 10.44 -9.15 1.23
C ALA A 55 9.37 -10.21 1.51
N VAL A 56 8.83 -10.88 0.48
CA VAL A 56 7.89 -12.00 0.64
C VAL A 56 8.58 -13.22 1.27
N GLU A 57 9.81 -13.52 0.86
CA GLU A 57 10.59 -14.60 1.47
C GLU A 57 10.91 -14.32 2.94
N LEU A 58 11.25 -13.06 3.27
CA LEU A 58 11.40 -12.62 4.64
C LEU A 58 10.08 -12.75 5.41
N ALA A 59 8.98 -12.23 4.89
CA ALA A 59 7.64 -12.31 5.47
C ALA A 59 7.27 -13.76 5.81
N ARG A 60 7.57 -14.71 4.93
CA ARG A 60 7.35 -16.14 5.17
C ARG A 60 8.18 -16.66 6.35
N LYS A 61 9.44 -16.24 6.48
CA LYS A 61 10.31 -16.62 7.60
C LYS A 61 9.82 -16.02 8.93
N LEU A 62 9.23 -14.84 8.90
CA LEU A 62 8.70 -14.15 10.06
C LEU A 62 7.32 -14.68 10.51
N GLY A 63 6.61 -15.41 9.65
CA GLY A 63 5.28 -15.96 9.96
C GLY A 63 5.14 -16.62 11.33
N PRO A 64 6.08 -17.49 11.79
CA PRO A 64 6.03 -18.09 13.13
C PRO A 64 6.12 -17.10 14.29
N LEU A 65 6.59 -15.87 14.07
CA LEU A 65 6.68 -14.80 15.07
C LEU A 65 5.40 -13.94 15.13
N VAL A 66 4.50 -14.09 14.17
CA VAL A 66 3.19 -13.41 14.14
C VAL A 66 2.24 -14.13 15.09
N ARG A 67 2.30 -13.76 16.36
CA ARG A 67 1.55 -14.39 17.46
C ARG A 67 1.32 -13.40 18.62
N GLY A 68 0.56 -13.80 19.63
CA GLY A 68 0.27 -12.96 20.81
C GLY A 68 -0.32 -11.63 20.40
N GLU A 69 0.24 -10.53 20.88
CA GLU A 69 -0.25 -9.17 20.65
C GLU A 69 -0.12 -8.69 19.18
N VAL A 70 0.68 -9.38 18.37
CA VAL A 70 0.84 -9.08 16.94
C VAL A 70 0.25 -10.18 16.03
N ALA A 71 -0.58 -11.06 16.57
CA ALA A 71 -1.19 -12.16 15.82
C ALA A 71 -2.08 -11.72 14.65
N ALA A 72 -2.56 -10.46 14.66
CA ALA A 72 -3.36 -9.87 13.59
C ALA A 72 -2.54 -9.32 12.42
N VAL A 73 -1.20 -9.36 12.50
CA VAL A 73 -0.33 -8.97 11.37
C VAL A 73 -0.49 -9.96 10.24
N ASN A 74 -0.79 -9.47 9.05
CA ASN A 74 -0.83 -10.24 7.83
C ASN A 74 0.53 -10.12 7.15
N VAL A 75 1.31 -11.19 7.12
CA VAL A 75 2.59 -11.23 6.39
C VAL A 75 2.36 -11.18 4.88
N ALA A 76 3.23 -10.49 4.16
CA ALA A 76 3.14 -10.34 2.71
C ALA A 76 3.19 -11.70 1.99
N LYS A 77 2.20 -11.95 1.13
CA LYS A 77 2.10 -13.17 0.29
C LYS A 77 2.42 -12.91 -1.17
N SER A 78 2.46 -11.65 -1.57
CA SER A 78 2.80 -11.18 -2.92
C SER A 78 3.72 -9.97 -2.83
N PRO A 79 4.63 -9.78 -3.80
CA PRO A 79 5.50 -8.63 -3.81
C PRO A 79 4.68 -7.32 -3.93
N LEU A 80 4.95 -6.37 -3.04
CA LEU A 80 4.34 -5.05 -3.09
C LEU A 80 5.38 -3.98 -2.74
N LYS A 81 5.61 -3.07 -3.65
CA LYS A 81 6.32 -1.82 -3.38
C LYS A 81 5.36 -0.86 -2.69
N VAL A 82 5.68 -0.47 -1.46
CA VAL A 82 4.89 0.54 -0.74
C VAL A 82 4.97 1.87 -1.51
N PRO A 83 3.84 2.56 -1.77
CA PRO A 83 3.85 3.87 -2.41
C PRO A 83 4.80 4.84 -1.71
N ASN A 84 5.42 5.74 -2.48
CA ASN A 84 6.26 6.78 -1.89
C ASN A 84 5.38 7.85 -1.24
N LEU A 85 4.97 7.60 0.00
CA LEU A 85 4.10 8.48 0.77
C LEU A 85 4.79 9.82 1.03
N ALA A 86 4.10 10.93 0.74
CA ALA A 86 4.57 12.28 1.02
C ALA A 86 3.92 12.81 2.31
N PHE A 87 4.71 13.43 3.16
CA PHE A 87 4.26 14.03 4.43
C PHE A 87 5.24 15.13 4.86
N ARG A 88 5.08 15.69 6.06
CA ARG A 88 5.91 16.77 6.59
C ARG A 88 6.47 16.41 7.97
N ASP A 89 7.65 16.89 8.27
CA ASP A 89 8.21 16.82 9.64
C ASP A 89 7.58 17.86 10.58
N ALA A 90 8.03 17.88 11.83
CA ALA A 90 7.56 18.81 12.87
C ALA A 90 7.74 20.28 12.51
N GLY A 91 8.72 20.61 11.68
CA GLY A 91 9.00 21.95 11.17
C GLY A 91 8.25 22.30 9.88
N GLY A 92 7.44 21.37 9.34
CA GLY A 92 6.71 21.54 8.09
C GLY A 92 7.54 21.26 6.83
N LYS A 93 8.79 20.77 6.96
CA LYS A 93 9.62 20.40 5.81
C LYS A 93 9.04 19.17 5.12
N PRO A 94 8.89 19.20 3.77
CA PRO A 94 8.45 18.05 3.02
C PRO A 94 9.41 16.86 3.15
N LEU A 95 8.86 15.69 3.39
CA LEU A 95 9.53 14.39 3.42
C LEU A 95 8.74 13.38 2.59
N SER A 96 9.39 12.27 2.28
CA SER A 96 8.71 11.09 1.74
C SER A 96 9.32 9.82 2.32
N LEU A 97 8.62 8.69 2.16
CA LEU A 97 9.06 7.40 2.68
C LEU A 97 10.44 6.97 2.11
N GLU A 98 10.86 7.53 0.98
CA GLU A 98 12.20 7.31 0.41
C GLU A 98 13.35 7.78 1.31
N HIS A 99 13.10 8.70 2.23
CA HIS A 99 14.10 9.14 3.21
C HIS A 99 14.63 7.99 4.08
N TRP A 100 13.83 6.93 4.23
CA TRP A 100 14.16 5.74 5.02
C TRP A 100 14.72 4.58 4.19
N ARG A 101 15.09 4.77 2.92
CA ARG A 101 15.77 3.71 2.16
C ARG A 101 17.03 3.25 2.88
N GLY A 102 17.22 1.94 2.92
CA GLY A 102 18.32 1.31 3.68
C GLY A 102 17.95 0.98 5.12
N ARG A 103 16.75 1.34 5.60
CA ARG A 103 16.27 1.03 6.95
C ARG A 103 14.96 0.23 6.91
N THR A 104 14.78 -0.68 7.84
CA THR A 104 13.46 -1.26 8.12
C THR A 104 12.58 -0.20 8.79
N VAL A 105 11.30 -0.10 8.39
CA VAL A 105 10.38 0.90 8.92
C VAL A 105 9.12 0.24 9.45
N LEU A 106 8.68 0.63 10.64
CA LEU A 106 7.32 0.43 11.08
C LEU A 106 6.53 1.71 10.76
N LEU A 107 5.88 1.71 9.60
CA LEU A 107 5.04 2.80 9.14
C LEU A 107 3.66 2.69 9.80
N ASN A 108 3.23 3.72 10.51
CA ASN A 108 1.91 3.78 11.16
C ASN A 108 1.14 5.02 10.72
N LEU A 109 -0.13 4.88 10.39
CA LEU A 109 -1.05 6.00 10.19
C LEU A 109 -1.95 6.15 11.41
N TRP A 110 -2.02 7.36 11.98
CA TRP A 110 -2.81 7.65 13.16
C TRP A 110 -3.49 9.02 13.11
N ALA A 111 -4.48 9.23 13.99
CA ALA A 111 -5.16 10.52 14.12
C ALA A 111 -5.68 10.73 15.54
N THR A 112 -5.85 11.99 15.95
CA THR A 112 -6.34 12.34 17.30
C THR A 112 -7.80 11.97 17.53
N TRP A 113 -8.62 11.88 16.49
CA TRP A 113 -10.00 11.41 16.54
C TRP A 113 -10.13 9.89 16.59
N CYS A 114 -9.06 9.14 16.32
CA CYS A 114 -9.03 7.68 16.32
C CYS A 114 -8.68 7.15 17.72
N VAL A 115 -9.66 6.71 18.48
CA VAL A 115 -9.45 6.22 19.86
C VAL A 115 -8.46 5.06 19.95
N PRO A 116 -8.53 3.99 19.12
CA PRO A 116 -7.54 2.92 19.17
C PRO A 116 -6.14 3.39 18.79
N CYS A 117 -5.99 4.33 17.83
CA CYS A 117 -4.69 4.90 17.48
C CYS A 117 -4.04 5.59 18.69
N ARG A 118 -4.81 6.42 19.40
CA ARG A 118 -4.32 7.13 20.60
C ARG A 118 -3.80 6.18 21.68
N LYS A 119 -4.44 5.01 21.82
CA LYS A 119 -4.07 4.01 22.82
C LYS A 119 -2.75 3.32 22.49
N GLU A 120 -2.41 3.14 21.22
CA GLU A 120 -1.16 2.47 20.81
C GLU A 120 0.06 3.40 20.76
N MET A 121 -0.11 4.73 20.76
CA MET A 121 1.03 5.67 20.66
C MET A 121 2.11 5.45 21.72
N PRO A 122 1.81 5.20 23.01
CA PRO A 122 2.86 4.90 24.02
C PRO A 122 3.64 3.62 23.69
N ALA A 123 2.99 2.60 23.12
CA ALA A 123 3.65 1.36 22.74
C ALA A 123 4.56 1.55 21.51
N LEU A 124 4.16 2.38 20.56
CA LEU A 124 5.00 2.78 19.42
C LEU A 124 6.23 3.59 19.88
N ASP A 125 6.05 4.51 20.84
CA ASP A 125 7.15 5.28 21.45
C ASP A 125 8.16 4.39 22.16
N ALA A 126 7.66 3.44 22.94
CA ALA A 126 8.50 2.45 23.63
C ALA A 126 9.24 1.53 22.64
N LEU A 127 8.61 1.15 21.53
CA LEU A 127 9.27 0.38 20.47
C LEU A 127 10.40 1.20 19.83
N GLU A 128 10.15 2.47 19.50
CA GLU A 128 11.16 3.39 18.97
C GLU A 128 12.32 3.56 19.95
N GLN A 129 12.03 3.77 21.22
CA GLN A 129 13.07 3.84 22.27
C GLN A 129 13.94 2.59 22.33
N ARG A 130 13.34 1.41 22.11
CA ARG A 130 13.99 0.10 22.26
C ARG A 130 14.78 -0.33 21.04
N LEU A 131 14.31 -0.01 19.83
CA LEU A 131 14.84 -0.53 18.58
C LEU A 131 15.27 0.56 17.59
N GLY A 132 14.83 1.80 17.77
CA GLY A 132 15.14 2.93 16.88
C GLY A 132 16.63 3.14 16.72
N GLY A 133 17.06 3.49 15.50
CA GLY A 133 18.47 3.70 15.19
C GLY A 133 18.78 3.64 13.69
N PRO A 134 20.05 3.40 13.33
CA PRO A 134 20.47 3.47 11.94
C PRO A 134 19.81 2.41 11.01
N SER A 135 19.31 1.31 11.58
CA SER A 135 18.71 0.20 10.82
C SER A 135 17.19 0.12 10.94
N PHE A 136 16.57 0.89 11.83
CA PHE A 136 15.13 0.85 12.09
C PHE A 136 14.58 2.19 12.55
N ASP A 137 13.34 2.48 12.19
CA ASP A 137 12.62 3.68 12.62
C ASP A 137 11.11 3.42 12.67
N VAL A 138 10.42 3.98 13.65
CA VAL A 138 8.95 4.04 13.69
C VAL A 138 8.51 5.36 13.05
N VAL A 139 7.90 5.28 11.89
CA VAL A 139 7.40 6.44 11.13
C VAL A 139 5.89 6.55 11.34
N ALA A 140 5.49 7.25 12.41
CA ALA A 140 4.09 7.48 12.77
C ALA A 140 3.60 8.78 12.13
N ILE A 141 2.80 8.66 11.04
CA ILE A 141 2.27 9.81 10.30
C ILE A 141 0.87 10.16 10.81
N ASN A 142 0.73 11.35 11.35
CA ASN A 142 -0.57 11.92 11.71
C ASN A 142 -1.34 12.35 10.46
N ILE A 143 -2.61 11.98 10.36
CA ILE A 143 -3.48 12.33 9.23
C ILE A 143 -4.67 13.22 9.64
N ASP A 144 -4.55 13.95 10.73
CA ASP A 144 -5.55 14.98 11.06
C ASP A 144 -5.54 16.09 10.01
N THR A 145 -6.71 16.37 9.44
CA THR A 145 -6.90 17.41 8.41
C THR A 145 -7.33 18.76 8.99
N ARG A 146 -7.49 18.85 10.30
CA ARG A 146 -7.90 20.04 11.04
C ARG A 146 -7.01 20.21 12.25
N ASP A 147 -6.83 21.46 12.70
CA ASP A 147 -6.12 21.82 13.93
C ASP A 147 -4.73 21.13 14.03
N PRO A 148 -3.70 21.68 13.35
CA PRO A 148 -2.38 21.07 13.24
C PRO A 148 -1.63 21.01 14.59
N ASP A 149 -2.06 21.76 15.60
CA ASP A 149 -1.43 21.76 16.93
C ASP A 149 -1.98 20.68 17.85
N LYS A 150 -3.21 20.22 17.61
CA LYS A 150 -3.87 19.20 18.43
C LYS A 150 -3.09 17.88 18.50
N PRO A 151 -2.52 17.32 17.41
CA PRO A 151 -1.73 16.10 17.49
C PRO A 151 -0.46 16.27 18.34
N LYS A 152 0.23 17.40 18.22
CA LYS A 152 1.43 17.70 19.02
C LYS A 152 1.11 17.84 20.49
N ALA A 153 0.03 18.56 20.81
CA ALA A 153 -0.46 18.72 22.19
C ALA A 153 -0.82 17.36 22.82
N PHE A 154 -1.52 16.50 22.06
CA PHE A 154 -1.87 15.15 22.50
C PHE A 154 -0.62 14.29 22.78
N LEU A 155 0.37 14.25 21.88
CA LEU A 155 1.60 13.48 22.10
C LEU A 155 2.34 13.96 23.36
N LYS A 156 2.38 15.27 23.60
CA LYS A 156 2.96 15.85 24.81
C LYS A 156 2.17 15.45 26.07
N GLU A 157 0.85 15.49 26.01
CA GLU A 157 -0.05 15.10 27.13
C GLU A 157 0.22 13.66 27.59
N ILE A 158 0.43 12.74 26.65
CA ILE A 158 0.69 11.32 26.95
C ILE A 158 2.18 10.97 27.08
N SER A 159 3.06 12.00 27.13
CA SER A 159 4.51 11.84 27.33
C SER A 159 5.19 10.97 26.26
N VAL A 160 4.79 11.08 25.00
CA VAL A 160 5.50 10.51 23.85
C VAL A 160 6.71 11.36 23.55
N GLU A 161 7.92 10.80 23.63
CA GLU A 161 9.20 11.55 23.57
C GLU A 161 10.15 11.05 22.47
N LYS A 162 10.05 9.78 22.07
CA LYS A 162 10.99 9.14 21.13
C LYS A 162 10.52 9.18 19.69
N LEU A 163 9.19 9.16 19.48
CA LEU A 163 8.63 9.28 18.16
C LEU A 163 8.87 10.68 17.59
N ALA A 164 9.48 10.75 16.41
CA ALA A 164 9.48 11.97 15.63
C ALA A 164 8.04 12.28 15.15
N TYR A 165 7.69 13.57 15.12
CA TYR A 165 6.38 14.00 14.65
C TYR A 165 6.37 14.17 13.13
N TYR A 166 5.44 13.45 12.48
CA TYR A 166 5.16 13.57 11.06
C TYR A 166 3.68 13.83 10.84
N ALA A 167 3.34 14.63 9.83
CA ALA A 167 1.96 14.98 9.50
C ALA A 167 1.70 14.98 8.00
N ASP A 168 0.55 14.47 7.63
CA ASP A 168 -0.05 14.58 6.29
C ASP A 168 -1.43 15.21 6.43
N PRO A 169 -1.52 16.56 6.39
CA PRO A 169 -2.79 17.28 6.60
C PRO A 169 -3.83 17.05 5.50
N ASP A 170 -3.42 16.49 4.37
CA ASP A 170 -4.31 16.16 3.24
C ASP A 170 -4.80 14.70 3.31
N ALA A 171 -4.33 13.91 4.29
CA ALA A 171 -4.59 12.49 4.45
C ALA A 171 -4.33 11.66 3.17
N LYS A 172 -3.40 12.15 2.33
CA LYS A 172 -3.05 11.52 1.06
C LYS A 172 -2.36 10.18 1.27
N ALA A 173 -1.52 10.05 2.30
CA ALA A 173 -0.87 8.80 2.67
C ALA A 173 -1.88 7.67 2.89
N PHE A 174 -3.02 7.97 3.55
CA PHE A 174 -4.10 7.00 3.71
C PHE A 174 -4.72 6.62 2.36
N GLN A 175 -4.97 7.58 1.47
CA GLN A 175 -5.55 7.31 0.15
C GLN A 175 -4.58 6.52 -0.74
N ASP A 176 -3.29 6.84 -0.69
CA ASP A 176 -2.27 6.12 -1.44
C ASP A 176 -2.17 4.65 -0.99
N LEU A 177 -2.16 4.39 0.33
CA LEU A 177 -2.20 3.01 0.85
C LEU A 177 -3.53 2.31 0.55
N LYS A 178 -4.65 3.02 0.58
CA LYS A 178 -5.95 2.47 0.21
C LYS A 178 -5.98 2.03 -1.25
N SER A 179 -5.37 2.79 -2.16
CA SER A 179 -5.31 2.49 -3.59
C SER A 179 -4.60 1.16 -3.90
N VAL A 180 -3.65 0.77 -3.03
CA VAL A 180 -2.94 -0.53 -3.12
C VAL A 180 -3.50 -1.58 -2.16
N GLY A 181 -4.69 -1.34 -1.58
CA GLY A 181 -5.40 -2.29 -0.73
C GLY A 181 -4.73 -2.52 0.64
N ARG A 182 -4.13 -1.47 1.25
CA ARG A 182 -3.45 -1.58 2.54
C ARG A 182 -4.03 -0.70 3.64
N ALA A 183 -4.85 0.28 3.35
CA ALA A 183 -5.56 1.09 4.34
C ALA A 183 -7.08 0.87 4.22
N PHE A 184 -7.65 0.10 5.15
CA PHE A 184 -9.08 -0.17 5.24
C PHE A 184 -9.73 0.48 6.47
N GLY A 185 -8.94 1.00 7.40
CA GLY A 185 -9.36 1.63 8.64
C GLY A 185 -8.17 2.20 9.39
N MET A 186 -8.43 2.69 10.61
CA MET A 186 -7.40 3.30 11.46
C MET A 186 -7.34 2.59 12.83
N PRO A 187 -6.13 2.39 13.36
CA PRO A 187 -4.83 2.63 12.74
C PRO A 187 -4.53 1.66 11.60
N THR A 188 -3.64 2.05 10.70
CA THR A 188 -3.04 1.16 9.70
C THR A 188 -1.54 1.15 9.91
N THR A 189 -0.95 -0.05 10.05
CA THR A 189 0.50 -0.19 10.24
C THR A 189 1.07 -1.18 9.24
N LEU A 190 2.21 -0.81 8.62
CA LEU A 190 2.98 -1.65 7.71
C LEU A 190 4.40 -1.84 8.25
N LEU A 191 4.90 -3.06 8.20
CA LEU A 191 6.32 -3.35 8.34
C LEU A 191 6.94 -3.36 6.94
N VAL A 192 7.93 -2.49 6.73
CA VAL A 192 8.53 -2.20 5.41
C VAL A 192 10.02 -2.48 5.45
N ASP A 193 10.54 -3.17 4.44
CA ASP A 193 11.95 -3.50 4.33
C ASP A 193 12.82 -2.30 3.89
N PRO A 194 14.17 -2.39 3.95
CA PRO A 194 15.08 -1.34 3.50
C PRO A 194 14.92 -0.93 2.04
N GLN A 195 14.37 -1.79 1.19
CA GLN A 195 14.07 -1.50 -0.22
C GLN A 195 12.71 -0.83 -0.40
N GLY A 196 11.92 -0.66 0.69
CA GLY A 196 10.58 -0.09 0.71
C GLY A 196 9.52 -1.05 0.21
N CYS A 197 9.73 -2.33 0.42
CA CYS A 197 8.78 -3.39 0.13
C CYS A 197 8.02 -3.80 1.39
N GLU A 198 6.76 -4.16 1.25
CA GLU A 198 5.94 -4.65 2.36
C GLU A 198 6.45 -6.00 2.86
N ILE A 199 6.69 -6.13 4.16
CA ILE A 199 6.91 -7.39 4.88
C ILE A 199 5.58 -7.88 5.48
N GLY A 200 4.77 -6.96 5.99
CA GLY A 200 3.48 -7.28 6.58
C GLY A 200 2.66 -6.03 6.89
N THR A 201 1.36 -6.22 7.13
CA THR A 201 0.41 -5.15 7.42
C THR A 201 -0.60 -5.56 8.49
N ILE A 202 -1.11 -4.59 9.24
CA ILE A 202 -2.21 -4.76 10.18
C ILE A 202 -3.17 -3.57 10.06
N ALA A 203 -4.47 -3.84 10.01
CA ALA A 203 -5.52 -2.85 10.16
C ALA A 203 -6.14 -3.01 11.55
N GLY A 204 -5.87 -2.06 12.43
CA GLY A 204 -6.23 -2.08 13.84
C GLY A 204 -5.02 -1.94 14.76
N PRO A 205 -5.26 -1.70 16.07
CA PRO A 205 -4.20 -1.48 17.05
C PRO A 205 -3.45 -2.78 17.40
N ALA A 206 -2.19 -2.63 17.83
CA ALA A 206 -1.41 -3.69 18.43
C ALA A 206 -0.58 -3.16 19.61
N GLU A 207 -0.18 -4.05 20.52
CA GLU A 207 0.76 -3.72 21.60
C GLU A 207 2.20 -3.85 21.10
N TRP A 208 2.68 -2.77 20.47
CA TRP A 208 4.00 -2.73 19.82
C TRP A 208 5.18 -2.81 20.80
N ALA A 209 4.97 -2.55 22.09
CA ALA A 209 5.97 -2.73 23.15
C ALA A 209 6.06 -4.16 23.68
N SER A 210 5.15 -5.05 23.27
CA SER A 210 5.14 -6.46 23.71
C SER A 210 6.39 -7.21 23.26
N ASP A 211 6.75 -8.26 23.98
CA ASP A 211 7.90 -9.11 23.61
C ASP A 211 7.72 -9.78 22.25
N ASP A 212 6.48 -10.13 21.87
CA ASP A 212 6.21 -10.73 20.57
C ASP A 212 6.38 -9.70 19.44
N ALA A 213 5.91 -8.46 19.62
CA ALA A 213 6.14 -7.36 18.66
C ALA A 213 7.63 -7.06 18.49
N VAL A 214 8.34 -6.93 19.60
CA VAL A 214 9.79 -6.66 19.60
C VAL A 214 10.56 -7.77 18.89
N LYS A 215 10.25 -9.05 19.15
CA LYS A 215 10.89 -10.19 18.48
C LYS A 215 10.62 -10.19 16.97
N LEU A 216 9.37 -9.89 16.57
CA LEU A 216 8.99 -9.79 15.16
C LEU A 216 9.80 -8.70 14.44
N VAL A 217 9.82 -7.48 15.01
CA VAL A 217 10.54 -6.34 14.42
C VAL A 217 12.06 -6.57 14.42
N GLN A 218 12.65 -7.09 15.51
CA GLN A 218 14.08 -7.42 15.55
C GLN A 218 14.48 -8.46 14.50
N ALA A 219 13.63 -9.44 14.25
CA ALA A 219 13.89 -10.44 13.22
C ALA A 219 13.79 -9.84 11.80
N ALA A 220 12.93 -8.82 11.60
CA ALA A 220 12.84 -8.08 10.34
C ALA A 220 14.06 -7.17 10.10
N ILE A 221 14.70 -6.64 11.14
CA ILE A 221 15.89 -5.78 11.04
C ILE A 221 17.16 -6.59 10.69
N LYS A 222 17.25 -7.83 11.17
CA LYS A 222 18.47 -8.68 11.06
C LYS A 222 18.59 -9.44 9.73
N GLN A 223 18.09 -8.88 8.65
CA GLN A 223 18.12 -9.51 7.31
C GLN A 223 19.54 -9.71 6.79
#